data_563efa9b1a3fd7727bd4de0f723de150
#
_entry.id   563efa9b1a3fd7727bd4de0f723de150
#
_cell.length_a   1.000
_cell.length_b   1.000
_cell.length_c   1.000
_cell.angle_alpha   90.00
_cell.angle_beta   90.00
_cell.angle_gamma   90.00
#
_symmetry.space_group_name_H-M   'P 1'
#
loop_
_entity.id
_entity.type
_entity.pdbx_description
1 polymer ?
#
loop_
_entity_poly.entity_id
_entity_poly.type
_entity_poly.pdbx_seq_one_letter_code
_entity_poly.pdbx_strand_id
1 'polypeptide(L)'
;MLKLVLGASGSGKTTLLYARIRARAEAGKRSILLVPEQFTSSTEARIYRELGDALSGMVESYSFTSLAEHILEALGGAAVQTLTDAGRAVLVRRALEELQDNVHYYYRHRRSAAFCQM
;
A
#
# COMPACT_ATOMS: atom_id res chain seq x y z
N MET A 1 -7.26 -9.11 -20.68
CA MET A 1 -8.66 -8.65 -20.79
C MET A 1 -9.13 -8.14 -19.44
N LEU A 2 -9.60 -6.91 -19.35
CA LEU A 2 -10.18 -6.32 -18.14
C LEU A 2 -11.59 -6.86 -17.92
N LYS A 3 -11.94 -7.22 -16.68
CA LYS A 3 -13.29 -7.63 -16.27
C LYS A 3 -13.74 -6.74 -15.11
N LEU A 4 -14.88 -6.08 -15.27
CA LEU A 4 -15.50 -5.27 -14.23
C LEU A 4 -16.60 -6.06 -13.54
N VAL A 5 -16.63 -6.00 -12.20
CA VAL A 5 -17.71 -6.59 -11.39
C VAL A 5 -18.43 -5.46 -10.69
N LEU A 6 -19.64 -5.15 -11.15
CA LEU A 6 -20.45 -4.05 -10.66
C LEU A 6 -21.62 -4.59 -9.80
N GLY A 7 -22.02 -3.83 -8.82
CA GLY A 7 -23.16 -4.17 -7.95
C GLY A 7 -23.20 -3.31 -6.69
N ALA A 8 -24.33 -3.24 -6.03
CA ALA A 8 -24.53 -2.55 -4.76
C ALA A 8 -23.70 -3.16 -3.63
N SER A 9 -23.56 -2.47 -2.50
CA SER A 9 -22.96 -3.05 -1.29
C SER A 9 -23.72 -4.32 -0.90
N GLY A 10 -23.00 -5.35 -0.44
CA GLY A 10 -23.61 -6.64 -0.05
C GLY A 10 -24.02 -7.57 -1.20
N SER A 11 -23.88 -7.18 -2.48
CA SER A 11 -24.31 -7.98 -3.64
C SER A 11 -23.43 -9.22 -3.95
N GLY A 12 -22.51 -9.59 -3.08
CA GLY A 12 -21.67 -10.78 -3.26
C GLY A 12 -20.43 -10.61 -4.15
N LYS A 13 -20.09 -9.36 -4.55
CA LYS A 13 -18.88 -9.11 -5.39
C LYS A 13 -17.61 -9.72 -4.84
N THR A 14 -17.40 -9.57 -3.56
CA THR A 14 -16.21 -10.11 -2.87
C THR A 14 -16.24 -11.62 -2.83
N THR A 15 -17.40 -12.23 -2.58
CA THR A 15 -17.57 -13.68 -2.63
C THR A 15 -17.26 -14.24 -4.02
N LEU A 16 -17.75 -13.59 -5.07
CA LEU A 16 -17.43 -13.95 -6.45
C LEU A 16 -15.92 -13.84 -6.73
N LEU A 17 -15.26 -12.79 -6.21
CA LEU A 17 -13.82 -12.59 -6.38
C LEU A 17 -13.04 -13.74 -5.75
N TYR A 18 -13.32 -14.08 -4.49
CA TYR A 18 -12.65 -15.19 -3.80
C TYR A 18 -12.93 -16.55 -4.44
N ALA A 19 -14.14 -16.79 -4.92
CA ALA A 19 -14.46 -18.01 -5.68
C ALA A 19 -13.60 -18.14 -6.95
N ARG A 20 -13.39 -17.04 -7.67
CA ARG A 20 -12.50 -17.03 -8.87
C ARG A 20 -11.04 -17.21 -8.50
N ILE A 21 -10.59 -16.59 -7.41
CA ILE A 21 -9.21 -16.77 -6.90
C ILE A 21 -8.98 -18.22 -6.52
N ARG A 22 -9.92 -18.85 -5.80
CA ARG A 22 -9.87 -20.27 -5.44
C ARG A 22 -9.75 -21.17 -6.69
N ALA A 23 -10.62 -20.99 -7.66
CA ALA A 23 -10.58 -21.78 -8.89
C ALA A 23 -9.26 -21.62 -9.66
N ARG A 24 -8.63 -20.44 -9.60
CA ARG A 24 -7.31 -20.23 -10.19
C ARG A 24 -6.20 -20.95 -9.39
N ALA A 25 -6.25 -20.86 -8.07
CA ALA A 25 -5.30 -21.53 -7.19
C ALA A 25 -5.37 -23.06 -7.34
N GLU A 26 -6.57 -23.64 -7.40
CA GLU A 26 -6.81 -25.06 -7.70
C GLU A 26 -6.26 -25.48 -9.06
N ALA A 27 -6.26 -24.57 -10.05
CA ALA A 27 -5.63 -24.76 -11.35
C ALA A 27 -4.10 -24.48 -11.36
N GLY A 28 -3.45 -24.32 -10.19
CA GLY A 28 -2.02 -24.05 -10.06
C GLY A 28 -1.58 -22.64 -10.50
N LYS A 29 -2.52 -21.69 -10.60
CA LYS A 29 -2.24 -20.32 -11.08
C LYS A 29 -2.16 -19.35 -9.90
N ARG A 30 -1.05 -18.65 -9.78
CA ARG A 30 -0.88 -17.58 -8.80
C ARG A 30 -1.78 -16.37 -9.11
N SER A 31 -2.13 -15.63 -8.08
CA SER A 31 -2.95 -14.41 -8.19
C SER A 31 -2.39 -13.34 -7.26
N ILE A 32 -2.44 -12.09 -7.71
CA ILE A 32 -2.16 -10.92 -6.89
C ILE A 32 -3.48 -10.22 -6.61
N LEU A 33 -3.74 -9.93 -5.35
CA LEU A 33 -4.90 -9.19 -4.87
C LEU A 33 -4.47 -7.81 -4.39
N LEU A 34 -4.89 -6.76 -5.11
CA LEU A 34 -4.64 -5.38 -4.72
C LEU A 34 -5.77 -4.87 -3.84
N VAL A 35 -5.41 -4.33 -2.69
CA VAL A 35 -6.35 -3.80 -1.70
C VAL A 35 -5.87 -2.45 -1.17
N PRO A 36 -6.77 -1.59 -0.67
CA PRO A 36 -6.35 -0.40 0.06
C PRO A 36 -5.49 -0.75 1.28
N GLU A 37 -4.54 0.13 1.62
CA GLU A 37 -3.56 -0.07 2.70
C GLU A 37 -4.17 -0.56 4.00
N GLN A 38 -5.27 0.07 4.43
CA GLN A 38 -5.95 -0.25 5.69
C GLN A 38 -6.57 -1.66 5.73
N PHE A 39 -6.68 -2.34 4.60
CA PHE A 39 -7.31 -3.68 4.53
C PHE A 39 -6.32 -4.82 4.33
N THR A 40 -5.02 -4.56 4.26
CA THR A 40 -4.00 -5.57 3.95
C THR A 40 -4.06 -6.75 4.93
N SER A 41 -3.93 -6.49 6.24
CA SER A 41 -3.94 -7.55 7.27
C SER A 41 -5.27 -8.32 7.33
N SER A 42 -6.41 -7.62 7.19
CA SER A 42 -7.72 -8.27 7.17
C SER A 42 -7.93 -9.13 5.92
N THR A 43 -7.32 -8.74 4.82
CA THR A 43 -7.34 -9.48 3.54
C THR A 43 -6.51 -10.75 3.63
N GLU A 44 -5.34 -10.72 4.23
CA GLU A 44 -4.50 -11.89 4.47
C GLU A 44 -5.21 -12.93 5.32
N ALA A 45 -5.79 -12.51 6.44
CA ALA A 45 -6.59 -13.38 7.28
C ALA A 45 -7.80 -13.98 6.52
N ARG A 46 -8.39 -13.24 5.60
CA ARG A 46 -9.49 -13.71 4.77
C ARG A 46 -9.03 -14.68 3.68
N ILE A 47 -7.92 -14.42 3.01
CA ILE A 47 -7.31 -15.36 2.05
C ILE A 47 -7.12 -16.72 2.72
N TYR A 48 -6.52 -16.72 3.90
CA TYR A 48 -6.29 -17.94 4.65
C TYR A 48 -7.60 -18.69 5.00
N ARG A 49 -8.61 -17.95 5.48
CA ARG A 49 -9.91 -18.52 5.83
C ARG A 49 -10.67 -19.09 4.63
N GLU A 50 -10.63 -18.39 3.50
CA GLU A 50 -11.37 -18.76 2.30
C GLU A 50 -10.67 -19.87 1.49
N LEU A 51 -9.34 -19.91 1.46
CA LEU A 51 -8.58 -20.85 0.64
C LEU A 51 -7.98 -22.00 1.45
N GLY A 52 -7.72 -21.81 2.74
CA GLY A 52 -7.01 -22.77 3.59
C GLY A 52 -5.51 -22.81 3.34
N ASP A 53 -4.79 -23.60 4.14
CA ASP A 53 -3.33 -23.73 4.11
C ASP A 53 -2.79 -24.09 2.73
N ALA A 54 -3.42 -25.03 2.07
CA ALA A 54 -2.92 -25.61 0.82
C ALA A 54 -2.92 -24.62 -0.35
N LEU A 55 -3.85 -23.67 -0.39
CA LEU A 55 -4.05 -22.76 -1.52
C LEU A 55 -3.70 -21.31 -1.22
N SER A 56 -3.59 -20.94 0.07
CA SER A 56 -3.30 -19.55 0.47
C SER A 56 -1.97 -19.04 -0.08
N GLY A 57 -0.95 -19.89 -0.17
CA GLY A 57 0.35 -19.57 -0.77
C GLY A 57 0.33 -19.26 -2.28
N MET A 58 -0.81 -19.50 -2.95
CA MET A 58 -1.00 -19.14 -4.37
C MET A 58 -1.53 -17.72 -4.57
N VAL A 59 -1.78 -16.99 -3.48
CA VAL A 59 -2.37 -15.64 -3.52
C VAL A 59 -1.55 -14.69 -2.67
N GLU A 60 -1.06 -13.65 -3.28
CA GLU A 60 -0.35 -12.57 -2.60
C GLU A 60 -1.25 -11.33 -2.53
N SER A 61 -1.32 -10.69 -1.36
CA SER A 61 -2.06 -9.44 -1.20
C SER A 61 -1.10 -8.27 -1.04
N TYR A 62 -1.34 -7.21 -1.80
CA TYR A 62 -0.55 -5.99 -1.77
C TYR A 62 -1.45 -4.76 -1.70
N SER A 63 -0.95 -3.71 -1.07
CA SER A 63 -1.38 -2.34 -1.35
C SER A 63 -0.64 -1.82 -2.59
N PHE A 64 -1.03 -0.64 -3.09
CA PHE A 64 -0.28 -0.03 -4.20
C PHE A 64 1.16 0.31 -3.80
N THR A 65 1.36 0.76 -2.55
CA THR A 65 2.68 1.10 -2.02
C THR A 65 3.55 -0.16 -1.91
N SER A 66 3.06 -1.20 -1.24
CA SER A 66 3.83 -2.44 -1.04
C SER A 66 4.07 -3.20 -2.35
N LEU A 67 3.16 -3.12 -3.33
CA LEU A 67 3.40 -3.68 -4.66
C LEU A 67 4.51 -2.92 -5.39
N ALA A 68 4.51 -1.58 -5.30
CA ALA A 68 5.56 -0.78 -5.91
C ALA A 68 6.93 -1.09 -5.31
N GLU A 69 7.02 -1.20 -3.99
CA GLU A 69 8.24 -1.60 -3.28
C GLU A 69 8.72 -2.98 -3.72
N HIS A 70 7.82 -3.96 -3.75
CA HIS A 70 8.13 -5.32 -4.20
C HIS A 70 8.66 -5.36 -5.65
N ILE A 71 8.06 -4.58 -6.55
CA ILE A 71 8.52 -4.49 -7.95
C ILE A 71 9.90 -3.82 -8.01
N LEU A 72 10.12 -2.75 -7.27
CA LEU A 72 11.42 -2.06 -7.24
C LEU A 72 12.52 -2.96 -6.70
N GLU A 73 12.26 -3.72 -5.65
CA GLU A 73 13.20 -4.71 -5.11
C GLU A 73 13.55 -5.77 -6.16
N ALA A 74 12.53 -6.33 -6.82
CA ALA A 74 12.72 -7.37 -7.85
C ALA A 74 13.51 -6.87 -9.07
N LEU A 75 13.41 -5.58 -9.41
CA LEU A 75 14.12 -4.95 -10.52
C LEU A 75 15.48 -4.36 -10.13
N GLY A 76 15.92 -4.53 -8.88
CA GLY A 76 17.20 -4.02 -8.40
C GLY A 76 17.24 -2.51 -8.14
N GLY A 77 16.08 -1.85 -8.07
CA GLY A 77 15.93 -0.42 -7.77
C GLY A 77 15.93 -0.08 -6.28
N ALA A 78 16.24 -1.02 -5.42
CA ALA A 78 15.95 -1.02 -3.99
C ALA A 78 16.86 -0.17 -3.09
N ALA A 79 17.61 0.76 -3.58
CA ALA A 79 18.49 1.58 -2.74
C ALA A 79 17.96 2.97 -2.39
N VAL A 80 16.70 3.26 -2.68
CA VAL A 80 16.12 4.55 -2.28
C VAL A 80 15.65 4.43 -0.82
N GLN A 81 16.44 4.97 0.11
CA GLN A 81 15.98 5.13 1.48
C GLN A 81 14.75 6.06 1.49
N THR A 82 13.59 5.48 1.71
CA THR A 82 12.38 6.25 1.92
C THR A 82 12.41 6.93 3.28
N LEU A 83 12.13 8.22 3.29
CA LEU A 83 12.02 8.98 4.53
C LEU A 83 10.74 8.59 5.27
N THR A 84 10.87 8.31 6.55
CA THR A 84 9.73 8.23 7.44
C THR A 84 9.09 9.62 7.61
N ASP A 85 7.84 9.70 8.04
CA ASP A 85 7.18 10.98 8.32
C ASP A 85 7.96 11.84 9.33
N ALA A 86 8.56 11.21 10.34
CA ALA A 86 9.44 11.88 11.28
C ALA A 86 10.71 12.42 10.59
N GLY A 87 11.35 11.64 9.74
CA GLY A 87 12.51 12.06 8.96
C GLY A 87 12.19 13.24 8.03
N ARG A 88 11.04 13.18 7.36
CA ARG A 88 10.54 14.28 6.51
C ARG A 88 10.35 15.57 7.32
N ALA A 89 9.69 15.48 8.48
CA ALA A 89 9.46 16.63 9.35
C ALA A 89 10.78 17.28 9.81
N VAL A 90 11.79 16.48 10.13
CA VAL A 90 13.13 16.97 10.51
C VAL A 90 13.81 17.69 9.34
N LEU A 91 13.75 17.12 8.14
CA LEU A 91 14.34 17.74 6.96
C LEU A 91 13.64 19.03 6.54
N VAL A 92 12.31 19.08 6.59
CA VAL A 92 11.54 20.30 6.31
C VAL A 92 11.91 21.39 7.31
N ARG A 93 11.99 21.05 8.60
CA ARG A 93 12.42 22.01 9.64
C ARG A 93 13.83 22.53 9.38
N ARG A 94 14.78 21.66 9.06
CA ARG A 94 16.15 22.04 8.74
C ARG A 94 16.22 22.94 7.52
N ALA A 95 15.52 22.60 6.45
CA ALA A 95 15.44 23.44 5.26
C ALA A 95 14.87 24.85 5.56
N LEU A 96 13.85 24.94 6.40
CA LEU A 96 13.29 26.24 6.85
C LEU A 96 14.29 27.03 7.70
N GLU A 97 15.12 26.37 8.51
CA GLU A 97 16.17 27.01 9.31
C GLU A 97 17.33 27.49 8.42
N GLU A 98 17.69 26.76 7.37
CA GLU A 98 18.74 27.13 6.42
C GLU A 98 18.31 28.27 5.48
N LEU A 99 17.03 28.29 5.07
CA LEU A 99 16.51 29.26 4.10
C LEU A 99 16.02 30.60 4.72
N GLN A 100 16.07 30.74 6.02
CA GLN A 100 15.60 31.86 6.87
C GLN A 100 15.01 33.08 6.14
N ASP A 101 15.85 33.80 5.42
CA ASP A 101 15.50 35.08 4.79
C ASP A 101 14.78 34.94 3.44
N ASN A 102 14.83 33.75 2.83
CA ASN A 102 14.17 33.48 1.56
C ASN A 102 12.74 32.93 1.72
N VAL A 103 12.35 32.54 2.95
CA VAL A 103 11.05 31.92 3.21
C VAL A 103 10.25 32.72 4.27
N HIS A 104 10.04 34.01 4.01
CA HIS A 104 9.42 34.95 4.97
C HIS A 104 8.07 34.46 5.52
N TYR A 105 7.24 33.86 4.70
CA TYR A 105 5.89 33.48 5.09
C TYR A 105 5.85 32.25 6.01
N TYR A 106 6.68 31.24 5.74
CA TYR A 106 6.64 29.95 6.42
C TYR A 106 7.62 29.84 7.59
N TYR A 107 8.61 30.70 7.67
CA TYR A 107 9.63 30.67 8.72
C TYR A 107 9.07 30.69 10.14
N ARG A 108 7.99 31.46 10.38
CA ARG A 108 7.31 31.50 11.69
C ARG A 108 6.70 30.15 12.10
N HIS A 109 6.41 29.29 11.16
CA HIS A 109 5.81 27.97 11.38
C HIS A 109 6.83 26.84 11.53
N ARG A 110 8.14 27.11 11.45
CA ARG A 110 9.22 26.11 11.51
C ARG A 110 9.20 25.23 12.78
N ARG A 111 8.57 25.70 13.86
CA ARG A 111 8.44 24.93 15.11
C ARG A 111 7.09 24.21 15.24
N SER A 112 6.20 24.37 14.30
CA SER A 112 4.91 23.70 14.29
C SER A 112 5.07 22.28 13.73
N ALA A 113 4.85 21.28 14.58
CA ALA A 113 4.91 19.89 14.17
C ALA A 113 3.90 19.58 13.05
N ALA A 114 2.69 20.10 13.14
CA ALA A 114 1.64 19.95 12.13
C ALA A 114 2.06 20.52 10.76
N PHE A 115 2.75 21.66 10.74
CA PHE A 115 3.25 22.25 9.49
C PHE A 115 4.39 21.43 8.87
N CYS A 116 5.30 20.92 9.69
CA CYS A 116 6.43 20.12 9.19
C CYS A 116 6.02 18.70 8.73
N GLN A 117 4.81 18.25 9.07
CA GLN A 117 4.24 16.96 8.67
C GLN A 117 3.38 17.03 7.40
N MET A 118 3.01 18.23 6.94
CA MET A 118 2.31 18.43 5.67
C MET A 118 3.22 18.16 4.47
#